data_e34fdfc2e3a21a6cf34a51a8bba7eda8
#
_entry.id   e34fdfc2e3a21a6cf34a51a8bba7eda8
#
_cell.length_a   1.000
_cell.length_b   1.000
_cell.length_c   1.000
_cell.angle_alpha   90.00
_cell.angle_beta   90.00
_cell.angle_gamma   90.00
#
_symmetry.space_group_name_H-M   'P 1'
#
loop_
_entity.id
_entity.type
_entity.pdbx_description
1 polymer ?
#
loop_
_entity_poly.entity_id
_entity_poly.type
_entity_poly.pdbx_seq_one_letter_code
_entity_poly.pdbx_strand_id
1 'polypeptide(L)'
;MLRKKLLREMRHNWGQFLSIFLLAFLAMALYCCMEGHVLAQHSARAEFHKECNLADLWIYGEGFSEENLQAVRNLDFVKDAGLRMSVTGSAPECDGAQVDIYLERENIVNRPYYIEGEAFDPADKDGIWLTSAFAEVRNINVGDDFTISYNGITFTRKVKGLIESPEYEFRQAEGDADIYIENIAFVYMSYDAFPIRDYVEHLIIQGKITARKVAEETNLLDEQMNALAEIGMSIDDITQDMLLERVEQISDEKLAKLMPYTQMLVTTTDGKALEHEDEISKALHGEYAAMVDEHSIPGIERLNSELSQHESFSWMFVIVFVGIAILVIATAMSRMVKKQRTQIGTLNALGMKRYKVVLHYVSFSLFVSLAGVLAGLWVGSALLAPFMVDMFATWYIVPGLEGGFQLEYLLIAALIVIVCSLAAYLSCKKILKVRPAEALRPAPPKQGKNCIFEKWPFWGNLRFNSQYNLRDISRAKLRAVMGIIGTAVGMLLMIYGIACNSLVDQMEELCFDKIQNADYSMNLSSDAKLSDVDE
;
A
#
# COMPACT_ATOMS: atom_id res chain seq x y z
N MET A 1 33.91 -33.83 -24.47
CA MET A 1 34.93 -33.86 -23.39
C MET A 1 34.68 -32.86 -22.29
N LEU A 2 34.53 -31.56 -22.60
CA LEU A 2 34.30 -30.48 -21.64
C LEU A 2 33.00 -30.65 -20.80
N ARG A 3 31.87 -31.11 -21.38
CA ARG A 3 30.59 -31.33 -20.64
C ARG A 3 30.70 -32.42 -19.55
N LYS A 4 31.38 -33.53 -19.82
CA LYS A 4 31.62 -34.59 -18.78
C LYS A 4 32.55 -34.10 -17.67
N LYS A 5 33.53 -33.24 -18.01
CA LYS A 5 34.40 -32.58 -17.05
C LYS A 5 33.60 -31.62 -16.15
N LEU A 6 32.67 -30.86 -16.72
CA LEU A 6 31.80 -29.93 -15.99
C LEU A 6 31.05 -30.61 -14.84
N LEU A 7 30.32 -31.69 -15.12
CA LEU A 7 29.55 -32.43 -14.11
C LEU A 7 30.45 -33.03 -13.02
N ARG A 8 31.62 -33.57 -13.38
CA ARG A 8 32.56 -34.13 -12.40
C ARG A 8 33.14 -33.09 -11.47
N GLU A 9 33.43 -31.91 -11.98
CA GLU A 9 33.97 -30.79 -11.19
C GLU A 9 32.92 -30.15 -10.30
N MET A 10 31.66 -30.02 -10.77
CA MET A 10 30.54 -29.61 -9.93
C MET A 10 30.39 -30.54 -8.73
N ARG A 11 30.42 -31.86 -8.95
CA ARG A 11 30.33 -32.86 -7.87
C ARG A 11 31.49 -32.76 -6.88
N HIS A 12 32.72 -32.46 -7.34
CA HIS A 12 33.89 -32.37 -6.47
C HIS A 12 33.93 -31.06 -5.63
N ASN A 13 33.34 -29.99 -6.13
CA ASN A 13 33.29 -28.67 -5.45
C ASN A 13 31.85 -28.26 -5.12
N TRP A 14 30.98 -29.25 -4.85
CA TRP A 14 29.54 -29.06 -4.72
C TRP A 14 29.15 -27.96 -3.71
N GLY A 15 29.84 -27.81 -2.57
CA GLY A 15 29.53 -26.81 -1.56
C GLY A 15 29.66 -25.36 -2.06
N GLN A 16 30.61 -25.09 -2.99
CA GLN A 16 30.75 -23.75 -3.57
C GLN A 16 29.64 -23.45 -4.58
N PHE A 17 29.25 -24.43 -5.36
CA PHE A 17 28.16 -24.30 -6.32
C PHE A 17 26.80 -24.24 -5.63
N LEU A 18 26.63 -24.99 -4.53
CA LEU A 18 25.43 -24.91 -3.70
C LEU A 18 25.27 -23.50 -3.11
N SER A 19 26.35 -22.88 -2.65
CA SER A 19 26.27 -21.50 -2.15
C SER A 19 25.83 -20.51 -3.24
N ILE A 20 26.33 -20.65 -4.46
CA ILE A 20 25.90 -19.81 -5.60
C ILE A 20 24.43 -20.06 -5.94
N PHE A 21 24.04 -21.33 -5.97
CA PHE A 21 22.65 -21.73 -6.20
C PHE A 21 21.72 -21.12 -5.14
N LEU A 22 22.04 -21.30 -3.86
CA LEU A 22 21.20 -20.81 -2.75
C LEU A 22 21.10 -19.30 -2.74
N LEU A 23 22.19 -18.56 -3.03
CA LEU A 23 22.14 -17.11 -3.09
C LEU A 23 21.30 -16.60 -4.27
N ALA A 24 21.41 -17.23 -5.44
CA ALA A 24 20.58 -16.89 -6.59
C ALA A 24 19.11 -17.31 -6.38
N PHE A 25 18.89 -18.43 -5.72
CA PHE A 25 17.57 -18.89 -5.30
C PHE A 25 16.91 -17.91 -4.33
N LEU A 26 17.60 -17.55 -3.24
CA LEU A 26 17.08 -16.63 -2.23
C LEU A 26 16.82 -15.24 -2.81
N ALA A 27 17.75 -14.71 -3.64
CA ALA A 27 17.55 -13.43 -4.29
C ALA A 27 16.24 -13.40 -5.11
N MET A 28 15.98 -14.45 -5.88
CA MET A 28 14.79 -14.52 -6.72
C MET A 28 13.52 -14.84 -5.92
N ALA A 29 13.60 -15.79 -4.98
CA ALA A 29 12.44 -16.20 -4.18
C ALA A 29 11.92 -15.07 -3.29
N LEU A 30 12.81 -14.33 -2.62
CA LEU A 30 12.42 -13.20 -1.78
C LEU A 30 11.94 -12.00 -2.61
N TYR A 31 12.52 -11.78 -3.79
CA TYR A 31 12.00 -10.78 -4.72
C TYR A 31 10.56 -11.10 -5.12
N CYS A 32 10.30 -12.33 -5.60
CA CYS A 32 8.93 -12.73 -5.96
C CYS A 32 7.97 -12.70 -4.78
N CYS A 33 8.45 -12.98 -3.56
CA CYS A 33 7.66 -12.93 -2.35
C CYS A 33 7.11 -11.52 -2.08
N MET A 34 8.00 -10.53 -2.03
CA MET A 34 7.62 -9.14 -1.73
C MET A 34 6.99 -8.44 -2.92
N GLU A 35 7.63 -8.50 -4.09
CA GLU A 35 7.14 -7.85 -5.30
C GLU A 35 5.83 -8.45 -5.79
N GLY A 36 5.63 -9.75 -5.56
CA GLY A 36 4.41 -10.45 -5.93
C GLY A 36 3.19 -9.91 -5.22
N HIS A 37 3.34 -9.56 -3.96
CA HIS A 37 2.31 -8.87 -3.20
C HIS A 37 2.05 -7.46 -3.74
N VAL A 38 3.10 -6.67 -3.98
CA VAL A 38 2.99 -5.30 -4.51
C VAL A 38 2.30 -5.28 -5.88
N LEU A 39 2.74 -6.16 -6.80
CA LEU A 39 2.16 -6.24 -8.14
C LEU A 39 0.70 -6.74 -8.13
N ALA A 40 0.37 -7.67 -7.23
CA ALA A 40 -1.01 -8.13 -7.05
C ALA A 40 -1.91 -6.97 -6.59
N GLN A 41 -1.45 -6.18 -5.62
CA GLN A 41 -2.15 -5.00 -5.12
C GLN A 41 -2.35 -3.96 -6.22
N HIS A 42 -1.29 -3.58 -6.93
CA HIS A 42 -1.40 -2.60 -8.02
C HIS A 42 -2.37 -3.05 -9.11
N SER A 43 -2.37 -4.34 -9.47
CA SER A 43 -3.27 -4.86 -10.50
C SER A 43 -4.72 -4.87 -10.05
N ALA A 44 -4.98 -5.37 -8.83
CA ALA A 44 -6.32 -5.43 -8.25
C ALA A 44 -6.90 -4.02 -8.02
N ARG A 45 -6.09 -3.09 -7.48
CA ARG A 45 -6.50 -1.70 -7.28
C ARG A 45 -6.82 -0.98 -8.59
N ALA A 46 -6.00 -1.16 -9.61
CA ALA A 46 -6.25 -0.53 -10.91
C ALA A 46 -7.60 -0.97 -11.51
N GLU A 47 -7.99 -2.23 -11.33
CA GLU A 47 -9.29 -2.74 -11.75
C GLU A 47 -10.42 -2.23 -10.85
N PHE A 48 -10.22 -2.25 -9.53
CA PHE A 48 -11.15 -1.74 -8.53
C PHE A 48 -11.45 -0.23 -8.72
N HIS A 49 -10.40 0.61 -8.85
CA HIS A 49 -10.54 2.05 -9.10
C HIS A 49 -11.26 2.33 -10.43
N LYS A 50 -10.94 1.55 -11.46
CA LYS A 50 -11.58 1.69 -12.76
C LYS A 50 -13.06 1.31 -12.71
N GLU A 51 -13.41 0.23 -12.03
CA GLU A 51 -14.79 -0.23 -11.88
C GLU A 51 -15.62 0.75 -11.05
N CYS A 52 -15.05 1.26 -9.97
CA CYS A 52 -15.68 2.26 -9.11
C CYS A 52 -15.64 3.68 -9.69
N ASN A 53 -14.89 3.94 -10.76
CA ASN A 53 -14.63 5.27 -11.30
C ASN A 53 -14.14 6.22 -10.20
N LEU A 54 -13.05 5.82 -9.50
CA LEU A 54 -12.47 6.57 -8.39
C LEU A 54 -12.15 8.01 -8.83
N ALA A 55 -12.44 8.98 -7.99
CA ALA A 55 -12.12 10.38 -8.22
C ALA A 55 -10.61 10.62 -8.24
N ASP A 56 -10.16 11.53 -9.10
CA ASP A 56 -8.81 12.08 -9.08
C ASP A 56 -8.71 13.29 -8.13
N LEU A 57 -9.87 13.92 -7.85
CA LEU A 57 -9.96 15.13 -7.02
C LEU A 57 -11.23 15.12 -6.17
N TRP A 58 -11.08 15.41 -4.89
CA TRP A 58 -12.14 15.71 -3.93
C TRP A 58 -12.13 17.21 -3.62
N ILE A 59 -13.24 17.87 -3.90
CA ILE A 59 -13.44 19.29 -3.61
C ILE A 59 -14.42 19.39 -2.46
N TYR A 60 -14.01 20.02 -1.37
CA TYR A 60 -14.81 20.24 -0.17
C TYR A 60 -15.30 21.66 -0.13
N GLY A 61 -16.56 21.87 0.30
CA GLY A 61 -17.17 23.20 0.41
C GLY A 61 -18.37 23.19 1.35
N GLU A 62 -18.89 24.39 1.64
CA GLU A 62 -20.07 24.55 2.50
C GLU A 62 -21.39 24.32 1.76
N GLY A 63 -21.37 24.28 0.40
CA GLY A 63 -22.55 24.00 -0.41
C GLY A 63 -22.28 24.19 -1.89
N PHE A 64 -22.35 23.09 -2.64
CA PHE A 64 -22.26 23.11 -4.10
C PHE A 64 -23.65 23.07 -4.73
N SER A 65 -23.85 23.85 -5.80
CA SER A 65 -25.06 23.83 -6.61
C SER A 65 -24.89 22.97 -7.87
N GLU A 66 -26.01 22.64 -8.52
CA GLU A 66 -25.99 22.02 -9.84
C GLU A 66 -25.29 22.89 -10.90
N GLU A 67 -25.31 24.23 -10.73
CA GLU A 67 -24.59 25.16 -11.61
C GLU A 67 -23.08 24.99 -11.46
N ASN A 68 -22.58 24.84 -10.23
CA ASN A 68 -21.18 24.54 -9.96
C ASN A 68 -20.77 23.21 -10.61
N LEU A 69 -21.60 22.17 -10.48
CA LEU A 69 -21.35 20.88 -11.10
C LEU A 69 -21.27 20.98 -12.63
N GLN A 70 -22.21 21.68 -13.25
CA GLN A 70 -22.23 21.85 -14.70
C GLN A 70 -21.05 22.70 -15.18
N ALA A 71 -20.65 23.72 -14.42
CA ALA A 71 -19.47 24.51 -14.76
C ALA A 71 -18.19 23.66 -14.76
N VAL A 72 -18.03 22.75 -13.81
CA VAL A 72 -16.89 21.83 -13.74
C VAL A 72 -16.98 20.75 -14.84
N ARG A 73 -18.15 20.15 -15.07
CA ARG A 73 -18.38 19.15 -16.13
C ARG A 73 -18.08 19.68 -17.54
N ASN A 74 -18.20 20.97 -17.77
CA ASN A 74 -17.93 21.61 -19.07
C ASN A 74 -16.46 21.88 -19.34
N LEU A 75 -15.56 21.57 -18.43
CA LEU A 75 -14.11 21.71 -18.63
C LEU A 75 -13.61 20.53 -19.50
N ASP A 76 -12.81 20.81 -20.51
CA ASP A 76 -12.39 19.83 -21.52
C ASP A 76 -11.62 18.61 -20.98
N PHE A 77 -10.95 18.78 -19.86
CA PHE A 77 -10.16 17.73 -19.19
C PHE A 77 -10.98 16.91 -18.18
N VAL A 78 -12.18 17.36 -17.80
CA VAL A 78 -13.05 16.61 -16.89
C VAL A 78 -13.72 15.47 -17.65
N LYS A 79 -13.58 14.26 -17.12
CA LYS A 79 -14.24 13.07 -17.67
C LYS A 79 -15.62 12.91 -17.06
N ASP A 80 -15.70 12.88 -15.72
CA ASP A 80 -16.92 12.78 -14.95
C ASP A 80 -16.81 13.66 -13.69
N ALA A 81 -17.94 14.17 -13.21
CA ALA A 81 -18.02 14.82 -11.91
C ALA A 81 -19.37 14.51 -11.24
N GLY A 82 -19.38 14.43 -9.92
CA GLY A 82 -20.58 14.14 -9.12
C GLY A 82 -20.60 14.95 -7.84
N LEU A 83 -21.80 15.22 -7.34
CA LEU A 83 -22.01 15.85 -6.04
C LEU A 83 -22.47 14.82 -5.02
N ARG A 84 -21.94 14.91 -3.81
CA ARG A 84 -22.43 14.15 -2.67
C ARG A 84 -22.43 15.00 -1.39
N MET A 85 -23.23 14.59 -0.44
CA MET A 85 -23.18 15.07 0.92
C MET A 85 -22.63 13.95 1.80
N SER A 86 -21.62 14.27 2.62
CA SER A 86 -21.08 13.36 3.63
C SER A 86 -21.47 13.85 5.01
N VAL A 87 -22.07 12.98 5.81
CA VAL A 87 -22.45 13.26 7.20
C VAL A 87 -22.08 12.09 8.10
N THR A 88 -21.73 12.39 9.34
CA THR A 88 -21.35 11.37 10.33
C THR A 88 -22.42 11.26 11.40
N GLY A 89 -22.97 10.07 11.56
CA GLY A 89 -23.94 9.70 12.59
C GLY A 89 -23.43 8.56 13.47
N SER A 90 -24.33 7.85 14.11
CA SER A 90 -24.03 6.67 14.92
C SER A 90 -25.07 5.56 14.73
N ALA A 91 -24.68 4.32 15.02
CA ALA A 91 -25.57 3.15 15.02
C ALA A 91 -25.86 2.72 16.47
N PRO A 92 -27.00 3.12 17.07
CA PRO A 92 -27.31 2.84 18.47
C PRO A 92 -27.36 1.35 18.81
N GLU A 93 -27.81 0.52 17.87
CA GLU A 93 -27.90 -0.94 18.02
C GLU A 93 -26.55 -1.66 17.92
N CYS A 94 -25.51 -0.94 17.46
CA CYS A 94 -24.13 -1.43 17.31
C CYS A 94 -23.16 -0.73 18.27
N ASP A 95 -23.52 -0.63 19.55
CA ASP A 95 -22.74 0.03 20.61
C ASP A 95 -22.40 1.50 20.33
N GLY A 96 -23.24 2.19 19.53
CA GLY A 96 -23.02 3.57 19.12
C GLY A 96 -21.89 3.75 18.09
N ALA A 97 -21.57 2.70 17.35
CA ALA A 97 -20.55 2.75 16.31
C ALA A 97 -20.76 3.93 15.35
N GLN A 98 -19.67 4.54 14.91
CA GLN A 98 -19.70 5.62 13.93
C GLN A 98 -20.29 5.16 12.61
N VAL A 99 -21.14 6.00 12.01
CA VAL A 99 -21.74 5.78 10.70
C VAL A 99 -21.43 6.97 9.81
N ASP A 100 -20.63 6.79 8.79
CA ASP A 100 -20.35 7.79 7.77
C ASP A 100 -21.29 7.56 6.59
N ILE A 101 -22.17 8.52 6.36
CA ILE A 101 -23.27 8.41 5.39
C ILE A 101 -22.94 9.26 4.18
N TYR A 102 -22.91 8.62 3.02
CA TYR A 102 -22.76 9.28 1.72
C TYR A 102 -24.13 9.36 1.03
N LEU A 103 -24.65 10.58 0.93
CA LEU A 103 -25.89 10.86 0.25
C LEU A 103 -25.61 11.27 -1.19
N GLU A 104 -26.09 10.47 -2.14
CA GLU A 104 -25.85 10.67 -3.58
C GLU A 104 -27.16 10.72 -4.37
N ARG A 105 -27.19 11.58 -5.40
CA ARG A 105 -28.26 11.61 -6.41
C ARG A 105 -27.86 10.90 -7.70
N GLU A 106 -26.59 10.79 -7.95
CA GLU A 106 -26.03 10.15 -9.14
C GLU A 106 -24.93 9.20 -8.69
N ASN A 107 -24.91 7.99 -9.19
CA ASN A 107 -23.89 6.99 -8.90
C ASN A 107 -22.86 6.98 -10.06
N ILE A 108 -22.07 8.04 -10.20
CA ILE A 108 -21.15 8.23 -11.34
C ILE A 108 -19.69 8.13 -10.92
N VAL A 109 -19.28 8.84 -9.88
CA VAL A 109 -17.91 8.91 -9.36
C VAL A 109 -17.87 8.26 -7.98
N ASN A 110 -16.80 7.57 -7.64
CA ASN A 110 -16.65 6.80 -6.39
C ASN A 110 -17.79 5.80 -6.14
N ARG A 111 -18.22 5.13 -7.21
CA ARG A 111 -19.28 4.11 -7.09
C ARG A 111 -18.86 3.01 -6.13
N PRO A 112 -19.77 2.53 -5.27
CA PRO A 112 -19.49 1.41 -4.41
C PRO A 112 -19.25 0.13 -5.23
N TYR A 113 -18.32 -0.69 -4.79
CA TYR A 113 -18.12 -2.04 -5.33
C TYR A 113 -19.07 -3.02 -4.65
N TYR A 114 -19.85 -3.76 -5.43
CA TYR A 114 -20.89 -4.62 -4.90
C TYR A 114 -20.35 -6.00 -4.54
N ILE A 115 -20.57 -6.41 -3.29
CA ILE A 115 -20.23 -7.76 -2.80
C ILE A 115 -21.46 -8.66 -2.82
N GLU A 116 -22.60 -8.17 -2.28
CA GLU A 116 -23.84 -8.92 -2.18
C GLU A 116 -25.05 -7.98 -2.25
N GLY A 117 -26.18 -8.48 -2.74
CA GLY A 117 -27.45 -7.74 -2.77
C GLY A 117 -27.69 -6.99 -4.08
N GLU A 118 -28.44 -5.90 -4.01
CA GLU A 118 -28.88 -5.10 -5.15
C GLU A 118 -27.86 -3.99 -5.45
N ALA A 119 -27.77 -3.55 -6.71
CA ALA A 119 -26.99 -2.37 -7.08
C ALA A 119 -27.63 -1.10 -6.48
N PHE A 120 -26.81 -0.08 -6.21
CA PHE A 120 -27.28 1.20 -5.69
C PHE A 120 -28.22 1.89 -6.69
N ASP A 121 -29.41 2.23 -6.21
CA ASP A 121 -30.40 2.99 -6.96
C ASP A 121 -30.54 4.40 -6.34
N PRO A 122 -30.16 5.47 -7.08
CA PRO A 122 -30.32 6.85 -6.61
C PRO A 122 -31.77 7.27 -6.32
N ALA A 123 -32.75 6.54 -6.84
CA ALA A 123 -34.18 6.79 -6.60
C ALA A 123 -34.78 5.94 -5.47
N ASP A 124 -33.96 5.12 -4.81
CA ASP A 124 -34.41 4.30 -3.68
C ASP A 124 -34.82 5.16 -2.48
N LYS A 125 -35.88 4.77 -1.78
CA LYS A 125 -36.45 5.53 -0.65
C LYS A 125 -36.26 4.87 0.71
N ASP A 126 -35.95 3.58 0.72
CA ASP A 126 -35.95 2.77 1.94
C ASP A 126 -34.63 2.04 2.21
N GLY A 127 -33.70 2.08 1.26
CA GLY A 127 -32.52 1.27 1.27
C GLY A 127 -31.24 2.01 1.69
N ILE A 128 -30.32 1.20 2.19
CA ILE A 128 -28.92 1.56 2.39
C ILE A 128 -28.02 0.48 1.82
N TRP A 129 -26.82 0.87 1.45
CA TRP A 129 -25.71 -0.01 1.07
C TRP A 129 -24.60 0.16 2.10
N LEU A 130 -24.29 -0.92 2.81
CA LEU A 130 -23.41 -0.95 3.98
C LEU A 130 -22.08 -1.65 3.63
N THR A 131 -20.96 -1.17 4.16
CA THR A 131 -19.67 -1.84 4.00
C THR A 131 -19.68 -3.26 4.56
N SER A 132 -19.11 -4.20 3.79
CA SER A 132 -19.11 -5.63 4.10
C SER A 132 -18.32 -5.93 5.37
N ALA A 133 -17.20 -5.26 5.58
CA ALA A 133 -16.34 -5.43 6.75
C ALA A 133 -17.08 -5.13 8.07
N PHE A 134 -17.86 -4.06 8.13
CA PHE A 134 -18.69 -3.72 9.28
C PHE A 134 -19.83 -4.72 9.47
N ALA A 135 -20.50 -5.08 8.37
CA ALA A 135 -21.63 -6.00 8.38
C ALA A 135 -21.23 -7.40 8.87
N GLU A 136 -20.07 -7.91 8.44
CA GLU A 136 -19.55 -9.22 8.83
C GLU A 136 -19.32 -9.31 10.35
N VAL A 137 -18.65 -8.32 10.95
CA VAL A 137 -18.35 -8.30 12.39
C VAL A 137 -19.62 -8.20 13.23
N ARG A 138 -20.65 -7.49 12.74
CA ARG A 138 -21.93 -7.27 13.44
C ARG A 138 -23.02 -8.29 13.07
N ASN A 139 -22.71 -9.26 12.18
CA ASN A 139 -23.67 -10.25 11.64
C ASN A 139 -24.90 -9.62 11.02
N ILE A 140 -24.72 -8.53 10.27
CA ILE A 140 -25.77 -7.83 9.51
C ILE A 140 -25.80 -8.40 8.10
N ASN A 141 -27.01 -8.76 7.63
CA ASN A 141 -27.19 -9.36 6.31
C ASN A 141 -28.07 -8.48 5.42
N VAL A 142 -28.02 -8.74 4.12
CA VAL A 142 -28.95 -8.11 3.17
C VAL A 142 -30.39 -8.43 3.55
N GLY A 143 -31.21 -7.39 3.67
CA GLY A 143 -32.62 -7.46 4.08
C GLY A 143 -32.86 -7.13 5.55
N ASP A 144 -31.82 -7.05 6.37
CA ASP A 144 -31.93 -6.63 7.77
C ASP A 144 -32.27 -5.14 7.88
N ASP A 145 -32.84 -4.74 8.98
CA ASP A 145 -33.10 -3.35 9.32
C ASP A 145 -31.84 -2.78 10.04
N PHE A 146 -31.43 -1.59 9.63
CA PHE A 146 -30.29 -0.89 10.22
C PHE A 146 -30.71 0.49 10.71
N THR A 147 -30.46 0.77 11.99
CA THR A 147 -30.88 2.02 12.65
C THR A 147 -29.71 3.00 12.73
N ILE A 148 -29.95 4.22 12.27
CA ILE A 148 -28.98 5.32 12.24
C ILE A 148 -29.52 6.48 13.08
N SER A 149 -28.67 7.06 13.90
CA SER A 149 -28.92 8.30 14.62
C SER A 149 -28.01 9.41 14.09
N TYR A 150 -28.60 10.53 13.69
CA TYR A 150 -27.89 11.68 13.16
C TYR A 150 -28.50 12.99 13.71
N ASN A 151 -27.69 13.84 14.33
CA ASN A 151 -28.10 15.16 14.85
C ASN A 151 -29.45 15.16 15.61
N GLY A 152 -29.73 14.12 16.38
CA GLY A 152 -30.92 14.01 17.23
C GLY A 152 -32.15 13.38 16.56
N ILE A 153 -32.09 13.02 15.30
CA ILE A 153 -33.08 12.17 14.66
C ILE A 153 -32.59 10.73 14.61
N THR A 154 -33.50 9.77 14.71
CA THR A 154 -33.20 8.34 14.58
C THR A 154 -34.12 7.74 13.55
N PHE A 155 -33.58 7.00 12.60
CA PHE A 155 -34.35 6.37 11.53
C PHE A 155 -33.77 5.01 11.17
N THR A 156 -34.65 4.14 10.66
CA THR A 156 -34.26 2.78 10.26
C THR A 156 -34.44 2.61 8.76
N ARG A 157 -33.47 1.92 8.13
CA ARG A 157 -33.47 1.59 6.69
C ARG A 157 -33.11 0.14 6.48
N LYS A 158 -33.51 -0.41 5.34
CA LYS A 158 -33.16 -1.79 4.97
C LYS A 158 -31.81 -1.85 4.32
N VAL A 159 -30.98 -2.79 4.73
CA VAL A 159 -29.71 -3.11 4.06
C VAL A 159 -30.05 -3.80 2.73
N LYS A 160 -29.90 -3.10 1.60
CA LYS A 160 -30.17 -3.64 0.26
C LYS A 160 -28.95 -4.25 -0.40
N GLY A 161 -27.76 -3.87 0.03
CA GLY A 161 -26.51 -4.44 -0.46
C GLY A 161 -25.35 -4.29 0.50
N LEU A 162 -24.42 -5.21 0.38
CA LEU A 162 -23.11 -5.13 1.02
C LEU A 162 -22.10 -4.70 -0.04
N ILE A 163 -21.27 -3.74 0.33
CA ILE A 163 -20.37 -3.03 -0.60
C ILE A 163 -18.98 -2.87 -0.02
N GLU A 164 -18.02 -2.52 -0.90
CA GLU A 164 -16.77 -1.89 -0.50
C GLU A 164 -16.65 -0.49 -1.10
N SER A 165 -16.06 0.43 -0.35
CA SER A 165 -15.83 1.78 -0.81
C SER A 165 -14.42 1.94 -1.36
N PRO A 166 -14.23 2.52 -2.56
CA PRO A 166 -12.89 2.72 -3.14
C PRO A 166 -12.05 3.75 -2.39
N GLU A 167 -12.62 4.49 -1.44
CA GLU A 167 -11.90 5.46 -0.61
C GLU A 167 -11.30 4.83 0.65
N TYR A 168 -11.66 3.58 0.97
CA TYR A 168 -11.22 2.86 2.17
C TYR A 168 -10.64 1.51 1.79
N GLU A 169 -9.38 1.51 1.40
CA GLU A 169 -8.66 0.31 0.94
C GLU A 169 -7.91 -0.40 2.05
N PHE A 170 -7.82 0.21 3.24
CA PHE A 170 -7.09 -0.30 4.39
C PHE A 170 -8.03 -0.46 5.59
N ARG A 171 -7.96 -1.60 6.28
CA ARG A 171 -8.88 -1.93 7.38
C ARG A 171 -8.69 -1.09 8.64
N GLN A 172 -7.51 -0.52 8.85
CA GLN A 172 -7.22 0.32 10.00
C GLN A 172 -7.50 1.79 9.65
N ALA A 173 -8.39 2.42 10.39
CA ALA A 173 -8.68 3.84 10.23
C ALA A 173 -7.48 4.69 10.71
N GLU A 174 -7.33 5.88 10.12
CA GLU A 174 -6.22 6.77 10.39
C GLU A 174 -6.37 7.48 11.74
N GLY A 175 -5.25 7.69 12.43
CA GLY A 175 -5.15 8.54 13.61
C GLY A 175 -5.34 7.85 14.95
N ASP A 176 -5.97 6.69 14.99
CA ASP A 176 -6.13 5.90 16.21
C ASP A 176 -5.82 4.43 15.92
N ALA A 177 -4.85 3.86 16.63
CA ALA A 177 -4.40 2.49 16.42
C ALA A 177 -5.49 1.44 16.69
N ASP A 178 -6.55 1.83 17.38
CA ASP A 178 -7.64 0.96 17.81
C ASP A 178 -8.91 1.07 16.95
N ILE A 179 -8.95 2.01 15.99
CA ILE A 179 -10.13 2.15 15.12
C ILE A 179 -9.89 1.37 13.83
N TYR A 180 -10.59 0.26 13.71
CA TYR A 180 -10.66 -0.55 12.50
C TYR A 180 -11.91 -0.18 11.70
N ILE A 181 -11.84 -0.32 10.38
CA ILE A 181 -12.94 -0.03 9.46
C ILE A 181 -14.19 -0.89 9.74
N GLU A 182 -14.02 -2.07 10.32
CA GLU A 182 -15.11 -2.90 10.83
C GLU A 182 -15.87 -2.29 12.03
N ASN A 183 -15.34 -1.23 12.65
CA ASN A 183 -15.97 -0.45 13.71
C ASN A 183 -16.62 0.85 13.20
N ILE A 184 -16.44 1.17 11.92
CA ILE A 184 -17.02 2.33 11.25
C ILE A 184 -17.92 1.82 10.12
N ALA A 185 -19.19 2.18 10.16
CA ALA A 185 -20.12 1.87 9.08
C ALA A 185 -20.02 2.95 7.99
N PHE A 186 -19.62 2.59 6.79
CA PHE A 186 -19.77 3.46 5.63
C PHE A 186 -21.06 3.07 4.91
N VAL A 187 -21.95 4.02 4.80
CA VAL A 187 -23.29 3.84 4.27
C VAL A 187 -23.49 4.71 3.04
N TYR A 188 -23.78 4.09 1.91
CA TYR A 188 -24.29 4.80 0.74
C TYR A 188 -25.81 4.80 0.77
N MET A 189 -26.39 5.96 0.55
CA MET A 189 -27.83 6.17 0.61
C MET A 189 -28.26 7.19 -0.45
N SER A 190 -29.44 7.00 -1.02
CA SER A 190 -30.03 8.02 -1.88
C SER A 190 -30.51 9.22 -1.05
N TYR A 191 -30.54 10.40 -1.66
CA TYR A 191 -31.15 11.58 -1.02
C TYR A 191 -32.62 11.35 -0.66
N ASP A 192 -33.35 10.58 -1.48
CA ASP A 192 -34.78 10.28 -1.26
C ASP A 192 -35.00 9.31 -0.09
N ALA A 193 -33.99 8.53 0.28
CA ALA A 193 -34.03 7.65 1.43
C ALA A 193 -33.71 8.37 2.76
N PHE A 194 -33.08 9.55 2.72
CA PHE A 194 -32.80 10.32 3.94
C PHE A 194 -34.06 11.01 4.46
N PRO A 195 -34.40 10.94 5.76
CA PRO A 195 -35.59 11.53 6.34
C PRO A 195 -35.45 13.05 6.48
N ILE A 196 -35.39 13.76 5.36
CA ILE A 196 -35.11 15.20 5.32
C ILE A 196 -36.13 16.02 6.08
N ARG A 197 -37.41 15.63 6.05
CA ARG A 197 -38.51 16.31 6.76
C ARG A 197 -38.30 16.25 8.26
N ASP A 198 -38.09 15.05 8.80
CA ASP A 198 -37.87 14.83 10.23
C ASP A 198 -36.62 15.61 10.71
N TYR A 199 -35.60 15.67 9.87
CA TYR A 199 -34.40 16.44 10.15
C TYR A 199 -34.67 17.96 10.22
N VAL A 200 -35.38 18.50 9.23
CA VAL A 200 -35.72 19.93 9.20
C VAL A 200 -36.63 20.29 10.37
N GLU A 201 -37.65 19.49 10.68
CA GLU A 201 -38.50 19.68 11.83
C GLU A 201 -37.72 19.68 13.14
N HIS A 202 -36.77 18.74 13.28
CA HIS A 202 -35.90 18.71 14.45
C HIS A 202 -35.01 19.98 14.58
N LEU A 203 -34.47 20.50 13.46
CA LEU A 203 -33.72 21.77 13.46
C LEU A 203 -34.60 22.97 13.86
N ILE A 204 -35.84 22.98 13.44
CA ILE A 204 -36.82 24.02 13.83
C ILE A 204 -37.10 23.94 15.33
N ILE A 205 -37.35 22.74 15.85
CA ILE A 205 -37.63 22.50 17.29
C ILE A 205 -36.43 22.95 18.14
N GLN A 206 -35.23 22.74 17.68
CA GLN A 206 -34.01 23.20 18.37
C GLN A 206 -33.70 24.69 18.18
N GLY A 207 -34.46 25.41 17.35
CA GLY A 207 -34.19 26.81 17.02
C GLY A 207 -32.91 27.04 16.19
N LYS A 208 -32.42 25.97 15.54
CA LYS A 208 -31.21 26.04 14.71
C LYS A 208 -31.46 26.58 13.31
N ILE A 209 -32.74 26.61 12.87
CA ILE A 209 -33.14 27.15 11.57
C ILE A 209 -34.32 28.13 11.74
N THR A 210 -34.30 29.20 10.96
CA THR A 210 -35.32 30.25 10.99
C THR A 210 -36.25 30.13 9.79
N ALA A 211 -37.47 30.69 9.93
CA ALA A 211 -38.46 30.76 8.84
C ALA A 211 -37.89 31.45 7.59
N ARG A 212 -37.10 32.50 7.77
CA ARG A 212 -36.43 33.22 6.67
C ARG A 212 -35.47 32.26 5.93
N LYS A 213 -34.62 31.54 6.64
CA LYS A 213 -33.65 30.60 6.03
C LYS A 213 -34.35 29.48 5.27
N VAL A 214 -35.42 28.90 5.85
CA VAL A 214 -36.24 27.90 5.14
C VAL A 214 -36.84 28.47 3.86
N ALA A 215 -37.37 29.68 3.89
CA ALA A 215 -37.98 30.32 2.73
C ALA A 215 -36.97 30.69 1.64
N GLU A 216 -35.76 31.16 2.02
CA GLU A 216 -34.67 31.49 1.12
C GLU A 216 -34.15 30.24 0.39
N GLU A 217 -33.78 29.20 1.12
CA GLU A 217 -33.21 27.97 0.55
C GLU A 217 -34.22 27.18 -0.29
N THR A 218 -35.53 27.23 0.06
CA THR A 218 -36.57 26.58 -0.71
C THR A 218 -37.05 27.40 -1.91
N ASN A 219 -36.50 28.59 -2.15
CA ASN A 219 -36.96 29.56 -3.17
C ASN A 219 -38.46 29.95 -3.04
N LEU A 220 -38.93 30.04 -1.83
CA LEU A 220 -40.31 30.42 -1.51
C LEU A 220 -40.40 31.79 -0.81
N LEU A 221 -39.27 32.52 -0.69
CA LEU A 221 -39.19 33.77 0.08
C LEU A 221 -40.22 34.80 -0.42
N ASP A 222 -40.22 35.09 -1.71
CA ASP A 222 -41.13 36.10 -2.30
C ASP A 222 -42.58 35.73 -2.18
N GLU A 223 -42.92 34.46 -2.38
CA GLU A 223 -44.28 33.92 -2.24
C GLU A 223 -44.74 34.03 -0.79
N GLN A 224 -43.92 33.64 0.16
CA GLN A 224 -44.23 33.71 1.58
C GLN A 224 -44.29 35.13 2.10
N MET A 225 -43.37 36.03 1.68
CA MET A 225 -43.44 37.45 2.05
C MET A 225 -44.68 38.13 1.54
N ASN A 226 -45.12 37.83 0.31
CA ASN A 226 -46.37 38.37 -0.24
C ASN A 226 -47.58 37.86 0.53
N ALA A 227 -47.63 36.56 0.81
CA ALA A 227 -48.76 36.00 1.59
C ALA A 227 -48.80 36.54 3.04
N LEU A 228 -47.68 36.75 3.68
CA LEU A 228 -47.61 37.34 5.03
C LEU A 228 -47.98 38.81 5.03
N ALA A 229 -47.56 39.58 4.01
CA ALA A 229 -47.91 40.97 3.86
C ALA A 229 -49.45 41.20 3.74
N GLU A 230 -50.18 40.30 3.08
CA GLU A 230 -51.61 40.34 2.96
C GLU A 230 -52.34 40.24 4.32
N ILE A 231 -51.72 39.53 5.30
CA ILE A 231 -52.26 39.37 6.66
C ILE A 231 -51.57 40.31 7.68
N GLY A 232 -50.69 41.17 7.22
CA GLY A 232 -49.99 42.16 8.06
C GLY A 232 -48.91 41.61 8.99
N MET A 233 -48.37 40.43 8.66
CA MET A 233 -47.26 39.75 9.40
C MET A 233 -45.93 39.89 8.66
N SER A 234 -44.86 39.90 9.42
CA SER A 234 -43.47 39.73 8.89
C SER A 234 -43.03 38.28 8.95
N ILE A 235 -42.07 37.89 8.11
CA ILE A 235 -41.48 36.54 8.16
C ILE A 235 -40.79 36.27 9.51
N ASP A 236 -40.32 37.30 10.18
CA ASP A 236 -39.66 37.23 11.49
C ASP A 236 -40.70 37.07 12.65
N ASP A 237 -42.00 37.25 12.40
CA ASP A 237 -43.07 37.01 13.35
C ASP A 237 -43.61 35.58 13.32
N ILE A 238 -43.09 34.75 12.41
CA ILE A 238 -43.51 33.35 12.31
C ILE A 238 -43.01 32.60 13.55
N THR A 239 -43.98 32.02 14.28
CA THR A 239 -43.67 31.17 15.44
C THR A 239 -43.20 29.80 14.99
N GLN A 240 -42.56 29.07 15.90
CA GLN A 240 -42.05 27.72 15.65
C GLN A 240 -43.17 26.76 15.16
N ASP A 241 -44.36 26.79 15.80
CA ASP A 241 -45.50 25.96 15.42
C ASP A 241 -45.98 26.30 14.00
N MET A 242 -46.08 27.58 13.64
CA MET A 242 -46.44 28.00 12.29
C MET A 242 -45.42 27.57 11.25
N LEU A 243 -44.15 27.54 11.60
CA LEU A 243 -43.07 27.08 10.70
C LEU A 243 -43.18 25.57 10.49
N LEU A 244 -43.44 24.79 11.53
CA LEU A 244 -43.64 23.34 11.42
C LEU A 244 -44.85 23.01 10.50
N GLU A 245 -46.03 23.64 10.69
CA GLU A 245 -47.16 23.46 9.77
C GLU A 245 -46.82 23.84 8.32
N ARG A 246 -45.96 24.82 8.13
CA ARG A 246 -45.55 25.27 6.80
C ARG A 246 -44.62 24.27 6.13
N VAL A 247 -43.67 23.71 6.88
CA VAL A 247 -42.73 22.69 6.40
C VAL A 247 -43.47 21.41 5.94
N GLU A 248 -44.57 21.03 6.58
CA GLU A 248 -45.41 19.92 6.13
C GLU A 248 -45.95 20.10 4.69
N GLN A 249 -46.13 21.35 4.23
CA GLN A 249 -46.62 21.67 2.89
C GLN A 249 -45.52 21.79 1.82
N ILE A 250 -44.25 21.84 2.22
CA ILE A 250 -43.11 21.92 1.32
C ILE A 250 -42.72 20.51 0.86
N SER A 251 -42.44 20.33 -0.42
CA SER A 251 -41.97 19.04 -0.95
C SER A 251 -40.58 18.69 -0.44
N ASP A 252 -40.31 17.40 -0.26
CA ASP A 252 -39.01 16.90 0.21
C ASP A 252 -37.87 17.32 -0.72
N GLU A 253 -38.11 17.42 -2.04
CA GLU A 253 -37.13 17.92 -3.02
C GLU A 253 -36.71 19.39 -2.73
N LYS A 254 -37.66 20.23 -2.29
CA LYS A 254 -37.32 21.61 -1.88
C LYS A 254 -36.63 21.63 -0.53
N LEU A 255 -37.05 20.82 0.42
CA LEU A 255 -36.42 20.70 1.74
C LEU A 255 -34.99 20.16 1.63
N ALA A 256 -34.69 19.30 0.65
CA ALA A 256 -33.37 18.78 0.40
C ALA A 256 -32.32 19.89 0.11
N LYS A 257 -32.74 21.09 -0.33
CA LYS A 257 -31.84 22.24 -0.49
C LYS A 257 -31.31 22.80 0.83
N LEU A 258 -31.94 22.46 1.96
CA LEU A 258 -31.44 22.78 3.29
C LEU A 258 -30.27 21.91 3.73
N MET A 259 -29.98 20.87 2.96
CA MET A 259 -28.81 20.00 3.11
C MET A 259 -27.95 20.10 1.84
N PRO A 260 -27.09 21.10 1.73
CA PRO A 260 -26.30 21.32 0.53
C PRO A 260 -25.21 20.24 0.37
N TYR A 261 -24.81 20.02 -0.86
CA TYR A 261 -23.71 19.12 -1.15
C TYR A 261 -22.40 19.69 -0.60
N THR A 262 -21.72 18.91 0.22
CA THR A 262 -20.47 19.32 0.86
C THR A 262 -19.22 18.87 0.11
N GLN A 263 -19.41 17.97 -0.86
CA GLN A 263 -18.32 17.41 -1.64
C GLN A 263 -18.68 17.39 -3.13
N MET A 264 -17.68 17.71 -3.96
CA MET A 264 -17.71 17.47 -5.40
C MET A 264 -16.54 16.53 -5.74
N LEU A 265 -16.85 15.44 -6.42
CA LEU A 265 -15.90 14.42 -6.84
C LEU A 265 -15.65 14.58 -8.33
N VAL A 266 -14.39 14.59 -8.76
CA VAL A 266 -14.03 14.84 -10.15
C VAL A 266 -13.06 13.76 -10.63
N THR A 267 -13.32 13.19 -11.81
CA THR A 267 -12.36 12.38 -12.56
C THR A 267 -11.92 13.13 -13.81
N THR A 268 -10.64 13.02 -14.13
CA THR A 268 -10.04 13.70 -15.28
C THR A 268 -9.62 12.71 -16.36
N THR A 269 -9.42 13.19 -17.57
CA THR A 269 -9.00 12.36 -18.70
C THR A 269 -7.52 11.97 -18.65
N ASP A 270 -6.71 12.73 -17.90
CA ASP A 270 -5.27 12.54 -17.78
C ASP A 270 -4.81 12.09 -16.38
N GLY A 271 -5.74 11.96 -15.40
CA GLY A 271 -5.45 11.56 -14.03
C GLY A 271 -4.62 12.60 -13.24
N LYS A 272 -4.65 13.88 -13.64
CA LYS A 272 -3.81 14.93 -13.09
C LYS A 272 -4.61 16.14 -12.61
N ALA A 273 -5.64 15.87 -11.86
CA ALA A 273 -6.62 16.89 -11.47
C ALA A 273 -6.02 18.11 -10.76
N LEU A 274 -4.99 17.95 -9.93
CA LEU A 274 -4.32 19.08 -9.26
C LEU A 274 -3.55 20.01 -10.22
N GLU A 275 -3.10 19.52 -11.40
CA GLU A 275 -2.49 20.39 -12.40
C GLU A 275 -3.52 21.38 -12.99
N HIS A 276 -4.82 21.08 -12.85
CA HIS A 276 -5.95 21.88 -13.33
C HIS A 276 -6.66 22.69 -12.22
N GLU A 277 -6.08 22.77 -11.01
CA GLU A 277 -6.69 23.46 -9.86
C GLU A 277 -7.12 24.91 -10.19
N ASP A 278 -6.29 25.66 -10.92
CA ASP A 278 -6.60 27.04 -11.31
C ASP A 278 -7.85 27.17 -12.19
N GLU A 279 -8.08 26.19 -13.08
CA GLU A 279 -9.23 26.20 -13.99
C GLU A 279 -10.50 25.80 -13.26
N ILE A 280 -10.43 24.79 -12.41
CA ILE A 280 -11.53 24.35 -11.54
C ILE A 280 -11.91 25.46 -10.56
N SER A 281 -10.92 26.10 -9.93
CA SER A 281 -11.14 27.22 -9.03
C SER A 281 -11.87 28.39 -9.69
N LYS A 282 -11.53 28.71 -10.95
CA LYS A 282 -12.25 29.73 -11.73
C LYS A 282 -13.69 29.31 -12.04
N ALA A 283 -13.92 28.03 -12.39
CA ALA A 283 -15.25 27.52 -12.65
C ALA A 283 -16.14 27.56 -11.41
N LEU A 284 -15.56 27.36 -10.23
CA LEU A 284 -16.23 27.43 -8.93
C LEU A 284 -16.23 28.86 -8.31
N HIS A 285 -15.72 29.86 -9.01
CA HIS A 285 -15.58 31.24 -8.50
C HIS A 285 -14.82 31.37 -7.18
N GLY A 286 -13.97 30.36 -6.85
CA GLY A 286 -13.27 30.27 -5.57
C GLY A 286 -14.13 29.87 -4.38
N GLU A 287 -15.36 29.40 -4.60
CA GLU A 287 -16.30 28.97 -3.57
C GLU A 287 -16.08 27.51 -3.17
N TYR A 288 -14.94 27.22 -2.58
CA TYR A 288 -14.60 25.93 -2.00
C TYR A 288 -13.68 26.09 -0.80
N ALA A 289 -13.65 25.09 0.08
CA ALA A 289 -12.83 25.08 1.28
C ALA A 289 -11.46 24.43 1.03
N ALA A 290 -11.43 23.32 0.31
CA ALA A 290 -10.22 22.58 -0.01
C ALA A 290 -10.38 21.75 -1.29
N MET A 291 -9.27 21.53 -2.00
CA MET A 291 -9.14 20.54 -3.06
C MET A 291 -8.02 19.57 -2.68
N VAL A 292 -8.29 18.29 -2.75
CA VAL A 292 -7.31 17.24 -2.42
C VAL A 292 -7.35 16.14 -3.46
N ASP A 293 -6.20 15.54 -3.75
CA ASP A 293 -6.06 14.40 -4.64
C ASP A 293 -6.17 13.07 -3.89
N GLU A 294 -6.07 11.95 -4.60
CA GLU A 294 -6.10 10.60 -4.04
C GLU A 294 -4.99 10.34 -3.00
N HIS A 295 -3.83 11.03 -3.13
CA HIS A 295 -2.72 10.90 -2.19
C HIS A 295 -3.00 11.53 -0.82
N SER A 296 -4.01 12.39 -0.74
CA SER A 296 -4.44 13.03 0.50
C SER A 296 -5.63 12.32 1.16
N ILE A 297 -6.19 11.30 0.49
CA ILE A 297 -7.26 10.47 1.08
C ILE A 297 -6.63 9.42 1.99
N PRO A 298 -6.92 9.45 3.30
CA PRO A 298 -6.23 8.65 4.30
C PRO A 298 -6.18 7.15 3.99
N GLY A 299 -7.32 6.56 3.62
CA GLY A 299 -7.41 5.13 3.30
C GLY A 299 -6.57 4.70 2.10
N ILE A 300 -6.42 5.59 1.11
CA ILE A 300 -5.62 5.38 -0.11
C ILE A 300 -4.13 5.63 0.18
N GLU A 301 -3.80 6.73 0.86
CA GLU A 301 -2.41 7.10 1.18
C GLU A 301 -1.73 6.05 2.05
N ARG A 302 -2.44 5.51 3.03
CA ARG A 302 -1.93 4.46 3.91
C ARG A 302 -1.45 3.25 3.10
N LEU A 303 -2.28 2.77 2.18
CA LEU A 303 -1.92 1.64 1.33
C LEU A 303 -0.76 1.96 0.39
N ASN A 304 -0.72 3.16 -0.21
CA ASN A 304 0.39 3.60 -1.06
C ASN A 304 1.72 3.62 -0.29
N SER A 305 1.72 4.12 0.94
CA SER A 305 2.89 4.14 1.81
C SER A 305 3.40 2.73 2.14
N GLU A 306 2.50 1.81 2.48
CA GLU A 306 2.82 0.40 2.75
C GLU A 306 3.43 -0.29 1.51
N LEU A 307 2.80 -0.13 0.33
CA LEU A 307 3.28 -0.74 -0.91
C LEU A 307 4.66 -0.20 -1.31
N SER A 308 4.89 1.10 -1.17
CA SER A 308 6.20 1.72 -1.43
C SER A 308 7.31 1.16 -0.51
N GLN A 309 6.99 0.87 0.75
CA GLN A 309 7.92 0.22 1.66
C GLN A 309 8.23 -1.21 1.22
N HIS A 310 7.22 -1.99 0.84
CA HIS A 310 7.40 -3.36 0.36
C HIS A 310 8.21 -3.43 -0.94
N GLU A 311 7.97 -2.51 -1.89
CA GLU A 311 8.77 -2.37 -3.10
C GLU A 311 10.25 -2.09 -2.77
N SER A 312 10.50 -1.18 -1.84
CA SER A 312 11.86 -0.87 -1.36
C SER A 312 12.55 -2.09 -0.74
N PHE A 313 11.83 -2.91 0.02
CA PHE A 313 12.37 -4.15 0.58
C PHE A 313 12.65 -5.19 -0.51
N SER A 314 11.81 -5.32 -1.53
CA SER A 314 12.04 -6.27 -2.62
C SER A 314 13.37 -6.01 -3.33
N TRP A 315 13.66 -4.76 -3.67
CA TRP A 315 14.93 -4.33 -4.25
C TRP A 315 16.12 -4.48 -3.30
N MET A 316 15.94 -4.19 -2.03
CA MET A 316 16.98 -4.37 -1.02
C MET A 316 17.45 -5.83 -0.97
N PHE A 317 16.54 -6.79 -0.95
CA PHE A 317 16.90 -8.23 -0.96
C PHE A 317 17.66 -8.61 -2.22
N VAL A 318 17.25 -8.17 -3.40
CA VAL A 318 17.97 -8.43 -4.64
C VAL A 318 19.39 -7.90 -4.56
N ILE A 319 19.58 -6.64 -4.17
CA ILE A 319 20.89 -5.99 -4.08
C ILE A 319 21.81 -6.74 -3.10
N VAL A 320 21.31 -7.06 -1.91
CA VAL A 320 22.10 -7.74 -0.88
C VAL A 320 22.50 -9.15 -1.32
N PHE A 321 21.55 -9.99 -1.73
CA PHE A 321 21.85 -11.38 -2.07
C PHE A 321 22.65 -11.52 -3.36
N VAL A 322 22.39 -10.70 -4.38
CA VAL A 322 23.18 -10.67 -5.61
C VAL A 322 24.60 -10.12 -5.33
N GLY A 323 24.71 -9.11 -4.48
CA GLY A 323 26.01 -8.58 -4.03
C GLY A 323 26.87 -9.67 -3.37
N ILE A 324 26.30 -10.42 -2.44
CA ILE A 324 26.98 -11.56 -1.80
C ILE A 324 27.31 -12.65 -2.85
N ALA A 325 26.38 -12.95 -3.76
CA ALA A 325 26.60 -13.93 -4.82
C ALA A 325 27.78 -13.56 -5.71
N ILE A 326 27.93 -12.29 -6.10
CA ILE A 326 29.08 -11.77 -6.86
C ILE A 326 30.38 -12.08 -6.13
N LEU A 327 30.44 -11.80 -4.83
CA LEU A 327 31.63 -12.03 -4.01
C LEU A 327 31.98 -13.53 -3.90
N VAL A 328 30.97 -14.37 -3.68
CA VAL A 328 31.14 -15.84 -3.61
C VAL A 328 31.59 -16.38 -4.97
N ILE A 329 30.97 -15.96 -6.07
CA ILE A 329 31.35 -16.35 -7.43
C ILE A 329 32.80 -15.94 -7.73
N ALA A 330 33.16 -14.70 -7.43
CA ALA A 330 34.49 -14.18 -7.68
C ALA A 330 35.59 -15.00 -6.95
N THR A 331 35.34 -15.39 -5.69
CA THR A 331 36.29 -16.25 -4.94
C THR A 331 36.29 -17.67 -5.43
N ALA A 332 35.11 -18.29 -5.65
CA ALA A 332 35.00 -19.65 -6.11
C ALA A 332 35.68 -19.84 -7.46
N MET A 333 35.39 -18.96 -8.43
CA MET A 333 35.97 -19.00 -9.77
C MET A 333 37.48 -18.75 -9.73
N SER A 334 37.93 -17.76 -8.95
CA SER A 334 39.38 -17.50 -8.79
C SER A 334 40.12 -18.68 -8.20
N ARG A 335 39.54 -19.37 -7.22
CA ARG A 335 40.13 -20.57 -6.61
C ARG A 335 40.18 -21.72 -7.60
N MET A 336 39.08 -21.99 -8.31
CA MET A 336 38.96 -23.09 -9.26
C MET A 336 39.98 -22.92 -10.42
N VAL A 337 40.04 -21.73 -11.02
CA VAL A 337 40.99 -21.44 -12.11
C VAL A 337 42.45 -21.54 -11.64
N LYS A 338 42.79 -21.08 -10.41
CA LYS A 338 44.13 -21.25 -9.85
C LYS A 338 44.48 -22.71 -9.62
N LYS A 339 43.57 -23.54 -9.09
CA LYS A 339 43.77 -24.99 -8.87
C LYS A 339 43.99 -25.74 -10.18
N GLN A 340 43.33 -25.28 -11.25
CA GLN A 340 43.40 -25.93 -12.57
C GLN A 340 44.41 -25.26 -13.53
N ARG A 341 45.31 -24.40 -13.02
CA ARG A 341 46.24 -23.61 -13.84
C ARG A 341 47.05 -24.45 -14.82
N THR A 342 47.57 -25.61 -14.38
CA THR A 342 48.36 -26.52 -15.22
C THR A 342 47.52 -27.10 -16.36
N GLN A 343 46.29 -27.57 -16.06
CA GLN A 343 45.39 -28.10 -17.08
C GLN A 343 45.00 -27.04 -18.13
N ILE A 344 44.77 -25.81 -17.68
CA ILE A 344 44.48 -24.67 -18.56
C ILE A 344 45.69 -24.38 -19.46
N GLY A 345 46.91 -24.42 -18.88
CA GLY A 345 48.15 -24.27 -19.63
C GLY A 345 48.32 -25.33 -20.71
N THR A 346 48.05 -26.60 -20.40
CA THR A 346 48.09 -27.70 -21.35
C THR A 346 47.06 -27.54 -22.49
N LEU A 347 45.80 -27.16 -22.15
CA LEU A 347 44.78 -26.91 -23.15
C LEU A 347 45.15 -25.77 -24.11
N ASN A 348 45.73 -24.69 -23.58
CA ASN A 348 46.20 -23.57 -24.38
C ASN A 348 47.41 -23.94 -25.23
N ALA A 349 48.34 -24.78 -24.71
CA ALA A 349 49.50 -25.28 -25.45
C ALA A 349 49.09 -26.21 -26.61
N LEU A 350 48.00 -26.96 -26.44
CA LEU A 350 47.39 -27.79 -27.49
C LEU A 350 46.52 -26.98 -28.50
N GLY A 351 46.59 -25.63 -28.48
CA GLY A 351 45.95 -24.76 -29.47
C GLY A 351 44.49 -24.38 -29.16
N MET A 352 43.99 -24.69 -27.98
CA MET A 352 42.63 -24.27 -27.61
C MET A 352 42.58 -22.74 -27.42
N LYS A 353 41.64 -22.08 -28.11
CA LYS A 353 41.46 -20.62 -28.03
C LYS A 353 41.03 -20.20 -26.61
N ARG A 354 41.65 -19.17 -26.06
CA ARG A 354 41.41 -18.68 -24.68
C ARG A 354 39.95 -18.41 -24.37
N TYR A 355 39.19 -17.82 -25.31
CA TYR A 355 37.77 -17.53 -25.09
C TYR A 355 36.93 -18.80 -24.81
N LYS A 356 37.27 -19.95 -25.46
CA LYS A 356 36.59 -21.24 -25.21
C LYS A 356 36.85 -21.75 -23.80
N VAL A 357 38.03 -21.50 -23.26
CA VAL A 357 38.38 -21.85 -21.87
C VAL A 357 37.64 -20.93 -20.89
N VAL A 358 37.60 -19.61 -21.16
CA VAL A 358 36.84 -18.65 -20.34
C VAL A 358 35.36 -19.04 -20.34
N LEU A 359 34.78 -19.29 -21.51
CA LEU A 359 33.36 -19.65 -21.65
C LEU A 359 33.02 -20.94 -20.89
N HIS A 360 33.96 -21.91 -20.86
CA HIS A 360 33.78 -23.13 -20.07
C HIS A 360 33.66 -22.85 -18.57
N TYR A 361 34.44 -21.93 -18.01
CA TYR A 361 34.35 -21.57 -16.60
C TYR A 361 33.15 -20.68 -16.30
N VAL A 362 32.76 -19.77 -17.21
CA VAL A 362 31.55 -18.96 -17.08
C VAL A 362 30.29 -19.82 -17.12
N SER A 363 30.30 -20.91 -17.94
CA SER A 363 29.15 -21.81 -18.01
C SER A 363 28.81 -22.49 -16.67
N PHE A 364 29.77 -22.69 -15.75
CA PHE A 364 29.47 -23.19 -14.41
C PHE A 364 28.59 -22.22 -13.64
N SER A 365 28.96 -20.94 -13.62
CA SER A 365 28.17 -19.90 -12.94
C SER A 365 26.81 -19.74 -13.62
N LEU A 366 26.78 -19.72 -14.95
CA LEU A 366 25.55 -19.60 -15.74
C LEU A 366 24.53 -20.72 -15.39
N PHE A 367 24.96 -21.99 -15.45
CA PHE A 367 24.03 -23.11 -15.17
C PHE A 367 23.57 -23.16 -13.72
N VAL A 368 24.46 -22.86 -12.78
CA VAL A 368 24.14 -22.90 -11.36
C VAL A 368 23.24 -21.73 -10.97
N SER A 369 23.55 -20.50 -11.42
CA SER A 369 22.69 -19.35 -11.14
C SER A 369 21.34 -19.44 -11.85
N LEU A 370 21.31 -19.96 -13.09
CA LEU A 370 20.07 -20.20 -13.81
C LEU A 370 19.19 -21.21 -13.07
N ALA A 371 19.78 -22.34 -12.62
CA ALA A 371 19.03 -23.33 -11.83
C ALA A 371 18.51 -22.74 -10.51
N GLY A 372 19.32 -21.94 -9.81
CA GLY A 372 18.91 -21.25 -8.59
C GLY A 372 17.76 -20.26 -8.83
N VAL A 373 17.91 -19.43 -9.86
CA VAL A 373 16.89 -18.45 -10.23
C VAL A 373 15.57 -19.10 -10.65
N LEU A 374 15.62 -20.17 -11.46
CA LEU A 374 14.40 -20.89 -11.87
C LEU A 374 13.69 -21.56 -10.69
N ALA A 375 14.46 -22.17 -9.78
CA ALA A 375 13.90 -22.73 -8.55
C ALA A 375 13.33 -21.64 -7.64
N GLY A 376 14.03 -20.51 -7.50
CA GLY A 376 13.58 -19.34 -6.74
C GLY A 376 12.33 -18.70 -7.34
N LEU A 377 12.28 -18.59 -8.66
CA LEU A 377 11.11 -18.11 -9.38
C LEU A 377 9.89 -19.01 -9.12
N TRP A 378 10.07 -20.31 -9.23
CA TRP A 378 8.97 -21.26 -9.00
C TRP A 378 8.49 -21.23 -7.54
N VAL A 379 9.38 -21.31 -6.56
CA VAL A 379 8.99 -21.28 -5.13
C VAL A 379 8.44 -19.90 -4.77
N GLY A 380 9.06 -18.83 -5.24
CA GLY A 380 8.65 -17.45 -4.98
C GLY A 380 7.25 -17.17 -5.51
N SER A 381 6.99 -17.49 -6.78
CA SER A 381 5.69 -17.18 -7.40
C SER A 381 4.57 -18.15 -7.04
N ALA A 382 4.89 -19.45 -6.82
CA ALA A 382 3.86 -20.46 -6.56
C ALA A 382 3.52 -20.64 -5.08
N LEU A 383 4.43 -20.31 -4.16
CA LEU A 383 4.25 -20.52 -2.73
C LEU A 383 4.34 -19.23 -1.92
N LEU A 384 5.40 -18.44 -2.12
CA LEU A 384 5.68 -17.30 -1.24
C LEU A 384 4.83 -16.07 -1.60
N ALA A 385 4.62 -15.76 -2.87
CA ALA A 385 3.79 -14.62 -3.27
C ALA A 385 2.32 -14.81 -2.88
N PRO A 386 1.64 -15.95 -3.14
CA PRO A 386 0.31 -16.19 -2.63
C PRO A 386 0.23 -16.14 -1.10
N PHE A 387 1.19 -16.76 -0.40
CA PHE A 387 1.26 -16.70 1.07
C PHE A 387 1.34 -15.24 1.60
N MET A 388 2.13 -14.37 0.94
CA MET A 388 2.20 -12.96 1.32
C MET A 388 0.89 -12.24 1.04
N VAL A 389 0.27 -12.48 -0.12
CA VAL A 389 -1.04 -11.91 -0.44
C VAL A 389 -2.08 -12.33 0.60
N ASP A 390 -2.19 -13.61 0.93
CA ASP A 390 -3.14 -14.11 1.93
C ASP A 390 -2.88 -13.53 3.33
N MET A 391 -1.60 -13.38 3.72
CA MET A 391 -1.22 -12.79 5.00
C MET A 391 -1.65 -11.33 5.11
N PHE A 392 -1.47 -10.55 4.04
CA PHE A 392 -1.81 -9.13 4.02
C PHE A 392 -3.26 -8.85 3.61
N ALA A 393 -3.97 -9.81 2.99
CA ALA A 393 -5.38 -9.67 2.63
C ALA A 393 -6.28 -9.33 3.82
N THR A 394 -5.87 -9.72 5.05
CA THR A 394 -6.58 -9.35 6.28
C THR A 394 -6.52 -7.85 6.61
N TRP A 395 -5.58 -7.12 6.03
CA TRP A 395 -5.36 -5.69 6.26
C TRP A 395 -5.93 -4.80 5.16
N TYR A 396 -6.28 -5.38 4.01
CA TYR A 396 -6.73 -4.65 2.82
C TYR A 396 -8.16 -5.01 2.45
N ILE A 397 -8.87 -4.04 1.89
CA ILE A 397 -10.23 -4.17 1.39
C ILE A 397 -10.23 -3.99 -0.13
N VAL A 398 -9.27 -4.60 -0.79
CA VAL A 398 -9.18 -4.54 -2.25
C VAL A 398 -9.67 -5.86 -2.83
N PRO A 399 -10.76 -5.86 -3.61
CA PRO A 399 -11.29 -7.08 -4.23
C PRO A 399 -10.32 -7.67 -5.26
N GLY A 400 -10.37 -8.99 -5.47
CA GLY A 400 -9.64 -9.64 -6.56
C GLY A 400 -8.13 -9.77 -6.36
N LEU A 401 -7.65 -9.75 -5.09
CA LEU A 401 -6.24 -9.96 -4.78
C LEU A 401 -5.81 -11.40 -5.07
N GLU A 402 -5.01 -11.58 -6.12
CA GLU A 402 -4.45 -12.89 -6.48
C GLU A 402 -2.92 -12.81 -6.60
N GLY A 403 -2.24 -13.54 -5.72
CA GLY A 403 -0.80 -13.73 -5.80
C GLY A 403 -0.43 -14.80 -6.83
N GLY A 404 0.60 -14.54 -7.63
CA GLY A 404 1.00 -15.54 -8.62
C GLY A 404 2.22 -15.13 -9.47
N PHE A 405 2.37 -15.82 -10.60
CA PHE A 405 3.42 -15.54 -11.55
C PHE A 405 3.14 -14.24 -12.31
N GLN A 406 4.13 -13.34 -12.31
CA GLN A 406 4.12 -12.09 -13.07
C GLN A 406 5.23 -12.10 -14.13
N LEU A 407 4.93 -11.54 -15.32
CA LEU A 407 5.88 -11.55 -16.44
C LEU A 407 7.15 -10.74 -16.13
N GLU A 408 7.04 -9.73 -15.30
CA GLU A 408 8.13 -8.86 -14.85
C GLU A 408 9.24 -9.61 -14.11
N TYR A 409 8.89 -10.71 -13.43
CA TYR A 409 9.89 -11.56 -12.76
C TYR A 409 10.95 -12.09 -13.72
N LEU A 410 10.63 -12.28 -15.00
CA LEU A 410 11.58 -12.76 -16.01
C LEU A 410 12.69 -11.75 -16.29
N LEU A 411 12.41 -10.45 -16.17
CA LEU A 411 13.43 -9.41 -16.34
C LEU A 411 14.45 -9.46 -15.21
N ILE A 412 13.99 -9.58 -13.99
CA ILE A 412 14.87 -9.69 -12.81
C ILE A 412 15.61 -11.02 -12.79
N ALA A 413 14.95 -12.11 -13.16
CA ALA A 413 15.58 -13.42 -13.33
C ALA A 413 16.74 -13.36 -14.33
N ALA A 414 16.51 -12.75 -15.48
CA ALA A 414 17.57 -12.54 -16.49
C ALA A 414 18.69 -11.64 -15.96
N LEU A 415 18.36 -10.56 -15.27
CA LEU A 415 19.34 -9.64 -14.66
C LEU A 415 20.25 -10.38 -13.67
N ILE A 416 19.70 -11.16 -12.75
CA ILE A 416 20.48 -11.93 -11.76
C ILE A 416 21.45 -12.89 -12.47
N VAL A 417 20.97 -13.65 -13.48
CA VAL A 417 21.80 -14.61 -14.22
C VAL A 417 22.92 -13.89 -15.00
N ILE A 418 22.62 -12.77 -15.63
CA ILE A 418 23.61 -11.96 -16.37
C ILE A 418 24.67 -11.44 -15.41
N VAL A 419 24.30 -10.86 -14.28
CA VAL A 419 25.22 -10.29 -13.28
C VAL A 419 26.12 -11.39 -12.70
N CYS A 420 25.57 -12.54 -12.32
CA CYS A 420 26.33 -13.69 -11.83
C CYS A 420 27.31 -14.23 -12.89
N SER A 421 26.89 -14.30 -14.15
CA SER A 421 27.72 -14.73 -15.27
C SER A 421 28.85 -13.74 -15.58
N LEU A 422 28.56 -12.44 -15.51
CA LEU A 422 29.52 -11.36 -15.67
C LEU A 422 30.58 -11.38 -14.55
N ALA A 423 30.16 -11.59 -13.30
CA ALA A 423 31.06 -11.73 -12.16
C ALA A 423 32.04 -12.90 -12.36
N ALA A 424 31.55 -14.04 -12.84
CA ALA A 424 32.38 -15.18 -13.19
C ALA A 424 33.35 -14.86 -14.34
N TYR A 425 32.89 -14.20 -15.39
CA TYR A 425 33.72 -13.78 -16.53
C TYR A 425 34.86 -12.86 -16.11
N LEU A 426 34.56 -11.80 -15.35
CA LEU A 426 35.56 -10.84 -14.88
C LEU A 426 36.60 -11.49 -13.97
N SER A 427 36.17 -12.42 -13.11
CA SER A 427 37.06 -13.18 -12.22
C SER A 427 37.99 -14.13 -12.97
N CYS A 428 37.50 -14.79 -14.02
CA CYS A 428 38.30 -15.72 -14.83
C CYS A 428 39.23 -15.00 -15.81
N LYS A 429 38.79 -13.93 -16.47
CA LYS A 429 39.52 -13.20 -17.51
C LYS A 429 40.93 -12.77 -17.06
N LYS A 430 41.08 -12.28 -15.84
CA LYS A 430 42.36 -11.80 -15.29
C LYS A 430 43.36 -12.94 -15.10
N ILE A 431 42.91 -14.12 -14.67
CA ILE A 431 43.77 -15.25 -14.35
C ILE A 431 44.17 -16.02 -15.61
N LEU A 432 43.28 -16.07 -16.62
CA LEU A 432 43.50 -16.79 -17.88
C LEU A 432 44.42 -16.04 -18.87
N LYS A 433 44.88 -14.81 -18.57
CA LYS A 433 45.85 -14.06 -19.37
C LYS A 433 47.29 -14.61 -19.27
N VAL A 434 47.57 -15.53 -18.35
CA VAL A 434 48.91 -16.11 -18.12
C VAL A 434 49.37 -16.89 -19.37
N ARG A 435 50.67 -16.75 -19.72
CA ARG A 435 51.27 -17.47 -20.86
C ARG A 435 51.31 -18.98 -20.58
N PRO A 436 51.13 -19.87 -21.59
CA PRO A 436 51.18 -21.31 -21.41
C PRO A 436 52.42 -21.82 -20.69
N ALA A 437 53.59 -21.31 -21.07
CA ALA A 437 54.88 -21.67 -20.46
C ALA A 437 54.98 -21.31 -18.96
N GLU A 438 54.35 -20.20 -18.54
CA GLU A 438 54.29 -19.80 -17.13
C GLU A 438 53.21 -20.59 -16.36
N ALA A 439 52.17 -21.05 -17.06
CA ALA A 439 51.10 -21.85 -16.46
C ALA A 439 51.55 -23.26 -16.09
N LEU A 440 52.48 -23.82 -16.84
CA LEU A 440 53.05 -25.15 -16.63
C LEU A 440 54.14 -25.18 -15.53
N ARG A 441 54.76 -24.03 -15.19
CA ARG A 441 55.71 -23.94 -14.08
C ARG A 441 55.00 -23.80 -12.73
N PRO A 442 55.52 -24.43 -11.65
CA PRO A 442 55.03 -24.15 -10.31
C PRO A 442 55.04 -22.66 -10.03
N ALA A 443 53.94 -22.13 -9.45
CA ALA A 443 53.90 -20.73 -9.11
C ALA A 443 54.98 -20.40 -8.09
N PRO A 444 55.89 -19.40 -8.34
CA PRO A 444 56.88 -19.02 -7.34
C PRO A 444 56.15 -18.57 -6.06
N PRO A 445 56.68 -18.92 -4.88
CA PRO A 445 56.12 -18.47 -3.63
C PRO A 445 56.12 -16.93 -3.60
N LYS A 446 54.94 -16.36 -3.37
CA LYS A 446 54.82 -14.91 -3.26
C LYS A 446 55.65 -14.45 -2.04
N GLN A 447 56.60 -13.57 -2.24
CA GLN A 447 57.26 -12.88 -1.13
C GLN A 447 56.20 -12.17 -0.29
N GLY A 448 56.11 -12.56 0.98
CA GLY A 448 55.12 -12.00 1.90
C GLY A 448 55.48 -10.55 2.21
N LYS A 449 54.56 -9.64 1.92
CA LYS A 449 54.59 -8.31 2.55
C LYS A 449 54.29 -8.47 4.04
N ASN A 450 54.96 -7.69 4.88
CA ASN A 450 54.72 -7.68 6.31
C ASN A 450 53.23 -7.52 6.62
N CYS A 451 52.72 -8.30 7.55
CA CYS A 451 51.36 -8.24 8.00
C CYS A 451 51.12 -6.92 8.76
N ILE A 452 49.99 -6.26 8.54
CA ILE A 452 49.64 -5.03 9.26
C ILE A 452 49.63 -5.29 10.78
N PHE A 453 49.20 -6.49 11.19
CA PHE A 453 49.18 -6.92 12.59
C PHE A 453 50.55 -7.08 13.24
N GLU A 454 51.65 -7.23 12.44
CA GLU A 454 53.01 -7.29 12.96
C GLU A 454 53.49 -5.99 13.57
N LYS A 455 52.81 -4.87 13.27
CA LYS A 455 53.10 -3.56 13.86
C LYS A 455 52.44 -3.34 15.21
N TRP A 456 51.59 -4.25 15.66
CA TRP A 456 50.90 -4.13 16.94
C TRP A 456 51.80 -4.53 18.11
N PRO A 457 51.77 -3.80 19.25
CA PRO A 457 52.66 -4.04 20.37
C PRO A 457 52.53 -5.42 21.02
N PHE A 458 51.34 -6.05 20.92
CA PHE A 458 51.09 -7.39 21.47
C PHE A 458 51.47 -8.55 20.52
N TRP A 459 51.98 -8.29 19.32
CA TRP A 459 52.33 -9.32 18.34
C TRP A 459 53.30 -10.36 18.91
N GLY A 460 54.31 -9.93 19.70
CA GLY A 460 55.31 -10.82 20.31
C GLY A 460 54.73 -11.79 21.35
N ASN A 461 53.56 -11.45 21.94
CA ASN A 461 52.93 -12.25 22.98
C ASN A 461 51.96 -13.30 22.42
N LEU A 462 51.71 -13.27 21.11
CA LEU A 462 50.83 -14.22 20.45
C LEU A 462 51.51 -15.57 20.24
N ARG A 463 50.77 -16.67 20.45
CA ARG A 463 51.22 -18.02 20.10
C ARG A 463 51.48 -18.15 18.60
N PHE A 464 52.43 -18.97 18.21
CA PHE A 464 52.83 -19.20 16.81
C PHE A 464 51.63 -19.46 15.90
N ASN A 465 50.68 -20.30 16.32
CA ASN A 465 49.48 -20.62 15.53
C ASN A 465 48.62 -19.36 15.26
N SER A 466 48.48 -18.46 16.23
CA SER A 466 47.76 -17.19 16.07
C SER A 466 48.47 -16.25 15.12
N GLN A 467 49.79 -16.13 15.26
CA GLN A 467 50.62 -15.34 14.32
C GLN A 467 50.52 -15.88 12.90
N TYR A 468 50.57 -17.22 12.74
CA TYR A 468 50.44 -17.87 11.43
C TYR A 468 49.07 -17.60 10.81
N ASN A 469 48.00 -17.78 11.57
CA ASN A 469 46.64 -17.53 11.11
C ASN A 469 46.40 -16.06 10.71
N LEU A 470 46.89 -15.10 11.50
CA LEU A 470 46.81 -13.68 11.19
C LEU A 470 47.59 -13.30 9.92
N ARG A 471 48.77 -13.93 9.72
CA ARG A 471 49.52 -13.79 8.46
C ARG A 471 48.77 -14.39 7.26
N ASP A 472 48.13 -15.54 7.41
CA ASP A 472 47.35 -16.16 6.32
C ASP A 472 46.11 -15.34 5.98
N ILE A 473 45.41 -14.81 6.97
CA ILE A 473 44.28 -13.88 6.81
C ILE A 473 44.74 -12.63 6.05
N SER A 474 45.90 -12.03 6.46
CA SER A 474 46.40 -10.81 5.82
C SER A 474 46.89 -11.04 4.38
N ARG A 475 47.34 -12.25 4.05
CA ARG A 475 47.68 -12.65 2.68
C ARG A 475 46.45 -12.91 1.80
N ALA A 476 45.35 -13.33 2.42
CA ALA A 476 44.10 -13.62 1.76
C ALA A 476 43.01 -12.52 2.01
N LYS A 477 43.43 -11.25 2.04
CA LYS A 477 42.60 -10.09 2.42
C LYS A 477 41.20 -10.13 1.83
N LEU A 478 41.07 -10.39 0.52
CA LEU A 478 39.76 -10.43 -0.14
C LEU A 478 38.84 -11.52 0.45
N ARG A 479 39.39 -12.71 0.76
CA ARG A 479 38.63 -13.81 1.35
C ARG A 479 38.20 -13.47 2.79
N ALA A 480 39.08 -12.88 3.57
CA ALA A 480 38.81 -12.46 4.94
C ALA A 480 37.71 -11.37 4.97
N VAL A 481 37.83 -10.35 4.12
CA VAL A 481 36.83 -9.27 3.99
C VAL A 481 35.50 -9.83 3.57
N MET A 482 35.45 -10.76 2.61
CA MET A 482 34.17 -11.38 2.19
C MET A 482 33.53 -12.22 3.28
N GLY A 483 34.32 -12.97 4.07
CA GLY A 483 33.82 -13.71 5.21
C GLY A 483 33.21 -12.77 6.27
N ILE A 484 33.92 -11.67 6.55
CA ILE A 484 33.43 -10.66 7.49
C ILE A 484 32.16 -9.98 6.98
N ILE A 485 32.13 -9.55 5.72
CA ILE A 485 30.91 -8.93 5.15
C ILE A 485 29.74 -9.91 5.16
N GLY A 486 29.95 -11.16 4.73
CA GLY A 486 28.87 -12.16 4.70
C GLY A 486 28.27 -12.45 6.09
N THR A 487 29.13 -12.62 7.10
CA THR A 487 28.67 -12.78 8.48
C THR A 487 28.05 -11.51 9.06
N ALA A 488 28.61 -10.34 8.77
CA ALA A 488 28.08 -9.06 9.24
C ALA A 488 26.68 -8.79 8.67
N VAL A 489 26.47 -9.04 7.37
CA VAL A 489 25.14 -8.89 6.74
C VAL A 489 24.14 -9.89 7.32
N GLY A 490 24.53 -11.16 7.51
CA GLY A 490 23.65 -12.15 8.13
C GLY A 490 23.25 -11.78 9.57
N MET A 491 24.22 -11.29 10.37
CA MET A 491 23.94 -10.79 11.71
C MET A 491 23.05 -9.53 11.69
N LEU A 492 23.29 -8.61 10.76
CA LEU A 492 22.50 -7.39 10.63
C LEU A 492 21.03 -7.72 10.33
N LEU A 493 20.77 -8.63 9.40
CA LEU A 493 19.40 -9.07 9.08
C LEU A 493 18.72 -9.76 10.28
N MET A 494 19.46 -10.59 11.03
CA MET A 494 18.95 -11.23 12.23
C MET A 494 18.62 -10.20 13.34
N ILE A 495 19.55 -9.27 13.58
CA ILE A 495 19.36 -8.20 14.58
C ILE A 495 18.19 -7.30 14.17
N TYR A 496 18.08 -6.97 12.89
CA TYR A 496 16.96 -6.18 12.36
C TYR A 496 15.61 -6.86 12.64
N GLY A 497 15.48 -8.16 12.33
CA GLY A 497 14.24 -8.89 12.61
C GLY A 497 13.87 -8.95 14.10
N ILE A 498 14.86 -9.17 14.96
CA ILE A 498 14.65 -9.16 16.44
C ILE A 498 14.32 -7.74 16.92
N ALA A 499 15.00 -6.72 16.39
CA ALA A 499 14.77 -5.33 16.78
C ALA A 499 13.37 -4.84 16.37
N CYS A 500 12.89 -5.21 15.18
CA CYS A 500 11.53 -4.89 14.76
C CYS A 500 10.49 -5.47 15.73
N ASN A 501 10.61 -6.75 16.09
CA ASN A 501 9.70 -7.37 17.06
C ASN A 501 9.76 -6.69 18.42
N SER A 502 10.97 -6.41 18.92
CA SER A 502 11.15 -5.71 20.22
C SER A 502 10.66 -4.26 20.21
N LEU A 503 10.69 -3.58 19.05
CA LEU A 503 10.14 -2.23 18.91
C LEU A 503 8.63 -2.23 19.00
N VAL A 504 7.96 -3.22 18.39
CA VAL A 504 6.51 -3.38 18.51
C VAL A 504 6.12 -3.59 19.96
N ASP A 505 6.76 -4.54 20.67
CA ASP A 505 6.51 -4.79 22.09
C ASP A 505 6.73 -3.53 22.96
N GLN A 506 7.77 -2.74 22.67
CA GLN A 506 8.06 -1.50 23.39
C GLN A 506 7.09 -0.37 23.06
N MET A 507 6.61 -0.29 21.82
CA MET A 507 5.56 0.67 21.46
C MET A 507 4.25 0.35 22.16
N GLU A 508 3.87 -0.92 22.22
CA GLU A 508 2.70 -1.39 22.96
C GLU A 508 2.79 -1.00 24.43
N GLU A 509 3.90 -1.35 25.13
CA GLU A 509 4.14 -0.96 26.53
C GLU A 509 4.15 0.57 26.72
N LEU A 510 4.73 1.32 25.76
CA LEU A 510 4.81 2.78 25.87
C LEU A 510 3.43 3.42 25.67
N CYS A 511 2.69 3.01 24.65
CA CYS A 511 1.39 3.57 24.32
C CYS A 511 0.34 3.23 25.39
N PHE A 512 0.19 1.96 25.72
CA PHE A 512 -0.90 1.50 26.58
C PHE A 512 -0.59 1.56 28.09
N ASP A 513 0.67 1.37 28.50
CA ASP A 513 1.01 1.39 29.93
C ASP A 513 1.49 2.76 30.43
N LYS A 514 2.07 3.61 29.54
CA LYS A 514 2.71 4.85 29.98
C LYS A 514 2.07 6.14 29.45
N ILE A 515 1.50 6.12 28.25
CA ILE A 515 0.90 7.31 27.62
C ILE A 515 -0.60 7.31 27.82
N GLN A 516 -1.27 6.23 27.48
CA GLN A 516 -2.71 6.06 27.72
C GLN A 516 -2.94 5.54 29.13
N ASN A 517 -3.05 6.44 30.08
CA ASN A 517 -3.37 6.10 31.48
C ASN A 517 -4.89 5.96 31.73
N ALA A 518 -5.68 5.79 30.70
CA ALA A 518 -7.13 5.65 30.79
C ALA A 518 -7.53 4.22 30.37
N ASP A 519 -8.30 3.55 31.22
CA ASP A 519 -8.88 2.24 30.91
C ASP A 519 -9.97 2.34 29.81
N TYR A 520 -10.56 3.52 29.67
CA TYR A 520 -11.57 3.85 28.65
C TYR A 520 -11.38 5.27 28.14
N SER A 521 -11.53 5.47 26.83
CA SER A 521 -11.67 6.79 26.20
C SER A 521 -13.08 6.92 25.63
N MET A 522 -13.77 8.02 25.90
CA MET A 522 -15.11 8.29 25.42
C MET A 522 -15.08 9.58 24.60
N ASN A 523 -15.50 9.48 23.34
CA ASN A 523 -15.73 10.65 22.52
C ASN A 523 -17.14 11.19 22.78
N LEU A 524 -17.22 12.38 23.33
CA LEU A 524 -18.49 13.04 23.58
C LEU A 524 -18.96 13.78 22.31
N SER A 525 -20.27 13.77 22.05
CA SER A 525 -20.86 14.59 21.00
C SER A 525 -20.64 16.07 21.29
N SER A 526 -20.64 16.91 20.23
CA SER A 526 -20.46 18.38 20.38
C SER A 526 -21.49 19.05 21.32
N ASP A 527 -22.62 18.41 21.56
CA ASP A 527 -23.72 18.90 22.41
C ASP A 527 -23.68 18.34 23.85
N ALA A 528 -22.75 17.41 24.14
CA ALA A 528 -22.63 16.79 25.47
C ALA A 528 -22.11 17.80 26.50
N LYS A 529 -22.71 17.82 27.67
CA LYS A 529 -22.27 18.63 28.81
C LYS A 529 -21.42 17.77 29.75
N LEU A 530 -20.46 18.42 30.40
CA LEU A 530 -19.58 17.75 31.39
C LEU A 530 -20.39 17.05 32.50
N SER A 531 -21.61 17.52 32.79
CA SER A 531 -22.55 16.91 33.74
C SER A 531 -23.06 15.53 33.30
N ASP A 532 -22.98 15.22 32.01
CA ASP A 532 -23.53 13.99 31.45
C ASP A 532 -22.50 12.83 31.57
N VAL A 533 -21.29 13.15 32.00
CA VAL A 533 -20.18 12.19 32.21
C VAL A 533 -20.19 11.61 33.64
N ASP A 534 -20.88 12.26 34.58
CA ASP A 534 -20.92 11.85 36.00
C ASP A 534 -22.08 10.86 36.32
N GLU A 535 -22.94 10.51 35.34
CA GLU A 535 -23.96 9.46 35.42
C GLU A 535 -23.50 8.16 34.74
#